data_550b9fe97fda486b5ef402070ce237dd
#
_entry.id   550b9fe97fda486b5ef402070ce237dd
#
_cell.length_a   1.000
_cell.length_b   1.000
_cell.length_c   1.000
_cell.angle_alpha   90.00
_cell.angle_beta   90.00
_cell.angle_gamma   90.00
#
_symmetry.space_group_name_H-M   'P 1'
#
loop_
_entity.id
_entity.type
_entity.pdbx_description
1 polymer ?
#
loop_
_entity_poly.entity_id
_entity_poly.type
_entity_poly.pdbx_seq_one_letter_code
_entity_poly.pdbx_strand_id
1 'polypeptide(L)'
;MHAYLDGELDPAHALEIERQLAADPALAAEHKRIVALRSLIQEKLPREAPPANLLRRIEAAIGAPQAPTRFASLSSHPISSHPTWRALAASVLLALFLGSGSTWLILRPAPAPTSTTADLVLASHLRALMAPQPIDVASSDRHTVKPWFNGRIPEAPRVVDLTNDGFALVGGRIDVIGRVPVPTLVYRIRQHLISLTAVPASDAATLGTARRAIAGYNTLGWTDNGVAYWAVSDVAAPDLDAFAKAFRLGTPEP
;
A
#
# COMPACT_ATOMS: atom_id res chain seq x y z
N MET A 1 -20.39 -9.67 -2.34
CA MET A 1 -21.07 -9.76 -3.64
C MET A 1 -20.12 -9.45 -4.82
N HIS A 2 -19.41 -8.29 -4.83
CA HIS A 2 -18.52 -7.93 -5.96
C HIS A 2 -17.40 -8.95 -6.20
N ALA A 3 -16.65 -9.36 -5.18
CA ALA A 3 -15.61 -10.37 -5.31
C ALA A 3 -16.11 -11.73 -5.85
N TYR A 4 -17.38 -12.10 -5.56
CA TYR A 4 -18.02 -13.28 -6.14
C TYR A 4 -18.24 -13.11 -7.65
N LEU A 5 -18.76 -11.94 -8.07
CA LEU A 5 -18.98 -11.62 -9.49
C LEU A 5 -17.68 -11.53 -10.30
N ASP A 6 -16.58 -11.16 -9.65
CA ASP A 6 -15.27 -11.02 -10.28
C ASP A 6 -14.45 -12.33 -10.24
N GLY A 7 -14.97 -13.38 -9.58
CA GLY A 7 -14.31 -14.67 -9.46
C GLY A 7 -13.09 -14.66 -8.52
N GLU A 8 -13.03 -13.69 -7.61
CA GLU A 8 -11.90 -13.50 -6.68
C GLU A 8 -12.07 -14.23 -5.34
N LEU A 9 -13.23 -14.89 -5.13
CA LEU A 9 -13.47 -15.66 -3.91
C LEU A 9 -12.89 -17.06 -4.02
N ASP A 10 -12.38 -17.56 -2.89
CA ASP A 10 -12.06 -18.97 -2.77
C ASP A 10 -13.32 -19.84 -2.81
N PRO A 11 -13.21 -21.14 -3.12
CA PRO A 11 -14.38 -22.02 -3.33
C PRO A 11 -15.32 -22.12 -2.13
N ALA A 12 -14.82 -22.03 -0.90
CA ALA A 12 -15.64 -22.16 0.30
C ALA A 12 -16.56 -20.95 0.49
N HIS A 13 -16.00 -19.74 0.32
CA HIS A 13 -16.76 -18.49 0.38
C HIS A 13 -17.71 -18.34 -0.84
N ALA A 14 -17.34 -18.82 -2.02
CA ALA A 14 -18.22 -18.81 -3.18
C ALA A 14 -19.48 -19.65 -2.92
N LEU A 15 -19.37 -20.86 -2.39
CA LEU A 15 -20.48 -21.73 -2.01
C LEU A 15 -21.37 -21.10 -0.92
N GLU A 16 -20.82 -20.34 -0.01
CA GLU A 16 -21.59 -19.63 1.00
C GLU A 16 -22.46 -18.54 0.37
N ILE A 17 -21.90 -17.75 -0.55
CA ILE A 17 -22.68 -16.76 -1.31
C ILE A 17 -23.76 -17.43 -2.15
N GLU A 18 -23.51 -18.55 -2.80
CA GLU A 18 -24.52 -19.29 -3.55
C GLU A 18 -25.69 -19.75 -2.66
N ARG A 19 -25.40 -20.24 -1.45
CA ARG A 19 -26.44 -20.59 -0.47
C ARG A 19 -27.27 -19.36 -0.07
N GLN A 20 -26.63 -18.22 0.17
CA GLN A 20 -27.32 -16.98 0.52
C GLN A 20 -28.19 -16.49 -0.65
N LEU A 21 -27.71 -16.55 -1.89
CA LEU A 21 -28.48 -16.23 -3.09
C LEU A 21 -29.70 -17.14 -3.29
N ALA A 22 -29.59 -18.40 -2.89
CA ALA A 22 -30.73 -19.35 -2.96
C ALA A 22 -31.75 -19.11 -1.83
N ALA A 23 -31.29 -18.61 -0.67
CA ALA A 23 -32.14 -18.39 0.49
C ALA A 23 -32.83 -16.99 0.51
N ASP A 24 -32.23 -15.98 -0.12
CA ASP A 24 -32.71 -14.59 -0.12
C ASP A 24 -33.08 -14.10 -1.52
N PRO A 25 -34.38 -14.01 -1.85
CA PRO A 25 -34.86 -13.51 -3.13
C PRO A 25 -34.46 -12.06 -3.44
N ALA A 26 -34.32 -11.20 -2.41
CA ALA A 26 -33.93 -9.81 -2.59
C ALA A 26 -32.46 -9.72 -3.02
N LEU A 27 -31.58 -10.50 -2.36
CA LEU A 27 -30.18 -10.61 -2.72
C LEU A 27 -30.00 -11.20 -4.13
N ALA A 28 -30.80 -12.20 -4.49
CA ALA A 28 -30.81 -12.79 -5.84
C ALA A 28 -31.24 -11.78 -6.92
N ALA A 29 -32.22 -10.92 -6.62
CA ALA A 29 -32.66 -9.88 -7.54
C ALA A 29 -31.58 -8.82 -7.76
N GLU A 30 -30.87 -8.42 -6.69
CA GLU A 30 -29.76 -7.48 -6.79
C GLU A 30 -28.59 -8.07 -7.57
N HIS A 31 -28.23 -9.32 -7.33
CA HIS A 31 -27.22 -10.04 -8.12
C HIS A 31 -27.56 -10.01 -9.62
N LYS A 32 -28.81 -10.33 -10.00
CA LYS A 32 -29.27 -10.28 -11.40
C LYS A 32 -29.14 -8.88 -12.00
N ARG A 33 -29.43 -7.81 -11.23
CA ARG A 33 -29.28 -6.42 -11.70
C ARG A 33 -27.83 -6.08 -12.01
N ILE A 34 -26.91 -6.46 -11.12
CA ILE A 34 -25.48 -6.19 -11.31
C ILE A 34 -24.94 -6.95 -12.53
N VAL A 35 -25.32 -8.23 -12.69
CA VAL A 35 -24.95 -9.04 -13.86
C VAL A 35 -25.50 -8.42 -15.16
N ALA A 36 -26.76 -8.01 -15.17
CA ALA A 36 -27.38 -7.37 -16.34
C ALA A 36 -26.70 -6.03 -16.69
N LEU A 37 -26.40 -5.22 -15.69
CA LEU A 37 -25.67 -3.95 -15.89
C LEU A 37 -24.28 -4.21 -16.48
N ARG A 38 -23.54 -5.19 -15.95
CA ARG A 38 -22.22 -5.57 -16.46
C ARG A 38 -22.29 -6.02 -17.93
N SER A 39 -23.28 -6.82 -18.29
CA SER A 39 -23.49 -7.26 -19.67
C SER A 39 -23.82 -6.10 -20.61
N LEU A 40 -24.69 -5.17 -20.18
CA LEU A 40 -25.01 -3.97 -20.95
C LEU A 40 -23.77 -3.07 -21.17
N ILE A 41 -22.96 -2.90 -20.14
CA ILE A 41 -21.71 -2.13 -20.23
C ILE A 41 -20.77 -2.79 -21.24
N GLN A 42 -20.61 -4.11 -21.17
CA GLN A 42 -19.72 -4.85 -22.07
C GLN A 42 -20.21 -4.81 -23.53
N GLU A 43 -21.53 -4.79 -23.76
CA GLU A 43 -22.13 -4.73 -25.08
C GLU A 43 -22.14 -3.32 -25.69
N LYS A 44 -22.44 -2.30 -24.87
CA LYS A 44 -22.69 -0.92 -25.35
C LYS A 44 -21.46 -0.02 -25.34
N LEU A 45 -20.46 -0.32 -24.51
CA LEU A 45 -19.24 0.49 -24.51
C LEU A 45 -18.35 0.15 -25.71
N PRO A 46 -17.96 1.15 -26.50
CA PRO A 46 -17.00 0.95 -27.58
C PRO A 46 -15.67 0.48 -26.97
N ARG A 47 -15.16 -0.64 -27.46
CA ARG A 47 -13.81 -1.10 -27.09
C ARG A 47 -12.80 -0.33 -27.93
N GLU A 48 -11.96 0.45 -27.29
CA GLU A 48 -10.82 1.05 -27.98
C GLU A 48 -9.87 -0.05 -28.44
N ALA A 49 -9.39 0.08 -29.68
CA ALA A 49 -8.40 -0.84 -30.21
C ALA A 49 -7.08 -0.62 -29.45
N PRO A 50 -6.43 -1.70 -28.97
CA PRO A 50 -5.15 -1.57 -28.30
C PRO A 50 -4.11 -1.00 -29.26
N PRO A 51 -3.11 -0.26 -28.78
CA PRO A 51 -1.99 0.21 -29.59
C PRO A 51 -1.34 -0.95 -30.35
N ALA A 52 -1.04 -0.76 -31.64
CA ALA A 52 -0.53 -1.82 -32.54
C ALA A 52 0.77 -2.49 -32.02
N ASN A 53 1.51 -1.83 -31.14
CA ASN A 53 2.76 -2.35 -30.56
C ASN A 53 2.57 -3.02 -29.19
N LEU A 54 1.34 -3.04 -28.63
CA LEU A 54 1.09 -3.57 -27.28
C LEU A 54 1.44 -5.06 -27.18
N LEU A 55 0.98 -5.87 -28.15
CA LEU A 55 1.26 -7.31 -28.17
C LEU A 55 2.76 -7.59 -28.14
N ARG A 56 3.51 -6.92 -29.01
CA ARG A 56 4.97 -7.06 -29.07
C ARG A 56 5.67 -6.64 -27.78
N ARG A 57 5.16 -5.60 -27.11
CA ARG A 57 5.68 -5.18 -25.80
C ARG A 57 5.39 -6.20 -24.69
N ILE A 58 4.21 -6.82 -24.71
CA ILE A 58 3.84 -7.88 -23.77
C ILE A 58 4.71 -9.11 -24.01
N GLU A 59 4.87 -9.55 -25.28
CA GLU A 59 5.74 -10.68 -25.65
C GLU A 59 7.19 -10.45 -25.22
N ALA A 60 7.70 -9.23 -25.41
CA ALA A 60 9.04 -8.85 -24.95
C ALA A 60 9.18 -8.84 -23.42
N ALA A 61 8.10 -8.49 -22.68
CA ALA A 61 8.11 -8.46 -21.23
C ALA A 61 7.95 -9.85 -20.57
N ILE A 62 7.21 -10.75 -21.24
CA ILE A 62 6.99 -12.13 -20.75
C ILE A 62 8.13 -13.06 -21.14
N GLY A 63 8.98 -12.65 -22.07
CA GLY A 63 9.94 -13.50 -22.77
C GLY A 63 9.23 -14.35 -23.82
N ALA A 64 9.71 -14.32 -25.06
CA ALA A 64 9.16 -15.18 -26.10
C ALA A 64 9.23 -16.65 -25.62
N PRO A 65 8.16 -17.45 -25.83
CA PRO A 65 8.24 -18.88 -25.57
C PRO A 65 9.42 -19.41 -26.36
N GLN A 66 10.46 -19.86 -25.67
CA GLN A 66 11.58 -20.50 -26.33
C GLN A 66 11.01 -21.68 -27.09
N ALA A 67 11.04 -21.60 -28.42
CA ALA A 67 10.72 -22.75 -29.27
C ALA A 67 11.51 -23.94 -28.73
N PRO A 68 10.91 -25.12 -28.60
CA PRO A 68 11.62 -26.28 -28.10
C PRO A 68 12.84 -26.45 -28.95
N THR A 69 14.02 -26.29 -28.35
CA THR A 69 15.30 -26.57 -29.03
C THR A 69 15.16 -27.99 -29.56
N ARG A 70 15.08 -28.11 -30.88
CA ARG A 70 15.19 -29.42 -31.55
C ARG A 70 16.48 -30.02 -31.03
N PHE A 71 16.35 -31.04 -30.20
CA PHE A 71 17.48 -31.84 -29.80
C PHE A 71 18.13 -32.30 -31.13
N ALA A 72 19.29 -31.76 -31.45
CA ALA A 72 20.07 -32.26 -32.52
C ALA A 72 20.24 -33.76 -32.26
N SER A 73 19.81 -34.57 -33.21
CA SER A 73 19.98 -36.02 -33.18
C SER A 73 21.49 -36.29 -33.01
N LEU A 74 21.89 -36.56 -31.79
CA LEU A 74 23.23 -37.08 -31.52
C LEU A 74 23.32 -38.41 -32.23
N SER A 75 24.10 -38.40 -33.31
CA SER A 75 24.48 -39.63 -34.02
C SER A 75 24.91 -40.68 -32.99
N SER A 76 24.26 -41.82 -33.10
CA SER A 76 24.49 -43.00 -32.28
C SER A 76 25.91 -43.51 -32.49
N HIS A 77 26.81 -43.12 -31.61
CA HIS A 77 28.05 -43.89 -31.41
C HIS A 77 27.70 -45.00 -30.41
N PRO A 78 28.06 -46.27 -30.70
CA PRO A 78 27.84 -47.36 -29.75
C PRO A 78 28.83 -47.19 -28.59
N ILE A 79 28.38 -46.58 -27.51
CA ILE A 79 29.12 -46.59 -26.27
C ILE A 79 28.77 -47.90 -25.58
N SER A 80 29.59 -48.91 -25.80
CA SER A 80 29.67 -50.10 -24.99
C SER A 80 30.39 -49.78 -23.69
N SER A 81 29.65 -49.24 -22.71
CA SER A 81 30.08 -49.19 -21.33
C SER A 81 28.85 -49.24 -20.47
N HIS A 82 28.74 -50.25 -19.61
CA HIS A 82 27.70 -50.37 -18.60
C HIS A 82 27.60 -49.04 -17.82
N PRO A 83 26.46 -48.36 -17.83
CA PRO A 83 26.33 -47.17 -17.02
C PRO A 83 26.43 -47.61 -15.55
N THR A 84 27.54 -47.27 -14.93
CA THR A 84 27.69 -47.53 -13.52
C THR A 84 26.55 -46.77 -12.84
N TRP A 85 25.78 -47.44 -12.01
CA TRP A 85 24.63 -46.87 -11.29
C TRP A 85 24.98 -45.56 -10.55
N ARG A 86 26.29 -45.34 -10.34
CA ARG A 86 26.85 -44.05 -9.86
C ARG A 86 26.67 -42.88 -10.84
N ALA A 87 26.76 -43.12 -12.13
CA ALA A 87 26.51 -42.06 -13.13
C ALA A 87 25.02 -41.71 -13.24
N LEU A 88 24.13 -42.71 -13.12
CA LEU A 88 22.69 -42.51 -13.04
C LEU A 88 22.30 -41.75 -11.75
N ALA A 89 22.87 -42.13 -10.61
CA ALA A 89 22.62 -41.44 -9.34
C ALA A 89 23.11 -39.97 -9.38
N ALA A 90 24.28 -39.72 -10.01
CA ALA A 90 24.82 -38.35 -10.16
C ALA A 90 23.93 -37.47 -11.07
N SER A 91 23.40 -38.02 -12.17
CA SER A 91 22.49 -37.27 -13.05
C SER A 91 21.15 -36.97 -12.42
N VAL A 92 20.57 -37.89 -11.62
CA VAL A 92 19.33 -37.65 -10.87
C VAL A 92 19.53 -36.61 -9.77
N LEU A 93 20.65 -36.66 -9.03
CA LEU A 93 20.98 -35.63 -8.05
C LEU A 93 21.18 -34.26 -8.68
N LEU A 94 21.87 -34.18 -9.81
CA LEU A 94 22.05 -32.92 -10.54
C LEU A 94 20.72 -32.37 -11.06
N ALA A 95 19.84 -33.22 -11.58
CA ALA A 95 18.52 -32.81 -12.03
C ALA A 95 17.62 -32.34 -10.87
N LEU A 96 17.68 -32.99 -9.72
CA LEU A 96 17.00 -32.55 -8.50
C LEU A 96 17.56 -31.22 -7.98
N PHE A 97 18.88 -31.03 -8.02
CA PHE A 97 19.51 -29.79 -7.57
C PHE A 97 19.18 -28.62 -8.50
N LEU A 98 19.23 -28.82 -9.81
CA LEU A 98 18.86 -27.80 -10.80
C LEU A 98 17.35 -27.53 -10.80
N GLY A 99 16.53 -28.58 -10.64
CA GLY A 99 15.07 -28.43 -10.57
C GLY A 99 14.61 -27.72 -9.30
N SER A 100 15.12 -28.09 -8.13
CA SER A 100 14.77 -27.44 -6.88
C SER A 100 15.32 -26.01 -6.79
N GLY A 101 16.52 -25.76 -7.28
CA GLY A 101 17.12 -24.43 -7.33
C GLY A 101 16.36 -23.45 -8.22
N SER A 102 15.94 -23.89 -9.41
CA SER A 102 15.13 -23.05 -10.31
C SER A 102 13.73 -22.82 -9.75
N THR A 103 13.09 -23.83 -9.16
CA THR A 103 11.78 -23.68 -8.52
C THR A 103 11.83 -22.70 -7.34
N TRP A 104 12.89 -22.78 -6.52
CA TRP A 104 13.07 -21.84 -5.41
C TRP A 104 13.32 -20.39 -5.89
N LEU A 105 14.05 -20.20 -7.02
CA LEU A 105 14.29 -18.88 -7.61
C LEU A 105 13.02 -18.28 -8.20
N ILE A 106 12.14 -19.10 -8.80
CA ILE A 106 10.88 -18.67 -9.41
C ILE A 106 9.80 -18.41 -8.34
N LEU A 107 9.78 -19.25 -7.28
CA LEU A 107 8.82 -19.14 -6.18
C LEU A 107 9.28 -18.20 -5.07
N ARG A 108 10.44 -17.54 -5.20
CA ARG A 108 10.80 -16.47 -4.25
C ARG A 108 9.70 -15.41 -4.30
N PRO A 109 9.01 -15.14 -3.20
CA PRO A 109 8.13 -14.00 -3.16
C PRO A 109 8.97 -12.78 -3.52
N ALA A 110 8.52 -12.02 -4.51
CA ALA A 110 9.13 -10.73 -4.78
C ALA A 110 9.21 -9.97 -3.44
N PRO A 111 10.35 -9.34 -3.10
CA PRO A 111 10.42 -8.55 -1.89
C PRO A 111 9.23 -7.61 -1.91
N ALA A 112 8.36 -7.73 -0.89
CA ALA A 112 7.23 -6.83 -0.76
C ALA A 112 7.76 -5.41 -0.88
N PRO A 113 7.13 -4.53 -1.67
CA PRO A 113 7.58 -3.15 -1.80
C PRO A 113 7.71 -2.61 -0.37
N THR A 114 8.91 -2.22 0.01
CA THR A 114 9.17 -1.63 1.33
C THR A 114 8.36 -0.35 1.39
N SER A 115 7.24 -0.40 2.14
CA SER A 115 6.41 0.78 2.35
C SER A 115 7.27 1.87 2.97
N THR A 116 7.37 3.00 2.31
CA THR A 116 8.10 4.15 2.86
C THR A 116 7.31 4.73 4.03
N THR A 117 7.97 5.49 4.92
CA THR A 117 7.26 6.21 6.00
C THR A 117 6.14 7.08 5.44
N ALA A 118 6.35 7.71 4.27
CA ALA A 118 5.32 8.48 3.57
C ALA A 118 4.07 7.64 3.24
N ASP A 119 4.24 6.41 2.76
CA ASP A 119 3.13 5.53 2.43
C ASP A 119 2.35 5.11 3.69
N LEU A 120 3.06 4.85 4.79
CA LEU A 120 2.45 4.48 6.06
C LEU A 120 1.66 5.63 6.70
N VAL A 121 2.19 6.85 6.70
CA VAL A 121 1.49 8.02 7.24
C VAL A 121 0.29 8.41 6.37
N LEU A 122 0.38 8.26 5.03
CA LEU A 122 -0.75 8.44 4.14
C LEU A 122 -1.85 7.40 4.43
N ALA A 123 -1.49 6.12 4.55
CA ALA A 123 -2.44 5.06 4.88
C ALA A 123 -3.12 5.30 6.24
N SER A 124 -2.38 5.83 7.22
CA SER A 124 -2.94 6.19 8.52
C SER A 124 -3.92 7.36 8.42
N HIS A 125 -3.59 8.40 7.66
CA HIS A 125 -4.48 9.53 7.39
C HIS A 125 -5.79 9.07 6.74
N LEU A 126 -5.72 8.24 5.70
CA LEU A 126 -6.88 7.72 5.00
C LEU A 126 -7.78 6.87 5.91
N ARG A 127 -7.19 6.00 6.73
CA ARG A 127 -7.97 5.22 7.72
C ARG A 127 -8.70 6.12 8.70
N ALA A 128 -8.05 7.20 9.18
CA ALA A 128 -8.67 8.13 10.10
C ALA A 128 -9.84 8.89 9.47
N LEU A 129 -9.73 9.29 8.19
CA LEU A 129 -10.84 9.91 7.46
C LEU A 129 -12.05 8.99 7.28
N MET A 130 -11.83 7.67 7.22
CA MET A 130 -12.88 6.66 7.10
C MET A 130 -13.46 6.24 8.46
N ALA A 131 -12.80 6.57 9.56
CA ALA A 131 -13.26 6.23 10.90
C ALA A 131 -14.45 7.12 11.33
N PRO A 132 -15.37 6.62 12.15
CA PRO A 132 -16.44 7.42 12.72
C PRO A 132 -15.93 8.66 13.51
N GLN A 133 -14.73 8.54 14.07
CA GLN A 133 -14.02 9.62 14.75
C GLN A 133 -12.56 9.64 14.28
N PRO A 134 -12.13 10.70 13.57
CA PRO A 134 -10.76 10.80 13.06
C PRO A 134 -9.72 11.21 14.11
N ILE A 135 -10.14 11.47 15.34
CA ILE A 135 -9.35 11.96 16.47
C ILE A 135 -9.74 11.21 17.75
N ASP A 136 -8.76 10.96 18.63
CA ASP A 136 -8.96 10.29 19.93
C ASP A 136 -9.22 11.31 21.04
N VAL A 137 -8.59 12.49 20.94
CA VAL A 137 -8.84 13.62 21.82
C VAL A 137 -9.24 14.83 21.00
N ALA A 138 -10.47 15.28 21.16
CA ALA A 138 -11.02 16.46 20.50
C ALA A 138 -10.75 17.69 21.39
N SER A 139 -9.84 18.57 20.97
CA SER A 139 -9.57 19.83 21.64
C SER A 139 -8.81 20.77 20.70
N SER A 140 -9.18 22.04 20.73
CA SER A 140 -8.41 23.12 20.11
C SER A 140 -7.33 23.67 21.06
N ASP A 141 -7.34 23.24 22.32
CA ASP A 141 -6.41 23.69 23.35
C ASP A 141 -5.23 22.73 23.48
N ARG A 142 -4.05 23.26 23.24
CA ARG A 142 -2.77 22.55 23.39
C ARG A 142 -2.54 22.03 24.83
N HIS A 143 -3.04 22.74 25.83
CA HIS A 143 -2.93 22.36 27.24
C HIS A 143 -3.79 21.14 27.59
N THR A 144 -4.70 20.77 26.71
CA THR A 144 -5.47 19.52 26.78
C THR A 144 -4.83 18.44 25.93
N VAL A 145 -4.42 18.76 24.70
CA VAL A 145 -3.90 17.78 23.73
C VAL A 145 -2.52 17.25 24.13
N LYS A 146 -1.58 18.12 24.52
CA LYS A 146 -0.21 17.69 24.90
C LYS A 146 -0.20 16.76 26.12
N PRO A 147 -0.88 17.09 27.26
CA PRO A 147 -0.95 16.18 28.42
C PRO A 147 -1.66 14.87 28.12
N TRP A 148 -2.61 14.86 27.19
CA TRP A 148 -3.29 13.62 26.80
C TRP A 148 -2.33 12.59 26.20
N PHE A 149 -1.31 13.03 25.47
CA PHE A 149 -0.25 12.15 24.95
C PHE A 149 0.70 11.70 26.07
N ASN A 150 0.93 12.54 27.10
CA ASN A 150 1.83 12.26 28.22
C ASN A 150 1.45 11.02 28.95
N GLY A 151 1.57 9.97 29.00
CA GLY A 151 1.12 8.76 29.69
C GLY A 151 0.59 7.68 28.76
N ARG A 152 0.55 7.97 27.47
CA ARG A 152 0.14 7.01 26.44
C ARG A 152 1.24 6.64 25.48
N ILE A 153 2.18 7.57 25.26
CA ILE A 153 3.35 7.38 24.40
C ILE A 153 4.59 7.92 25.11
N PRO A 154 5.79 7.41 24.78
CA PRO A 154 7.03 7.81 25.45
C PRO A 154 7.33 9.31 25.35
N GLU A 155 6.98 9.95 24.23
CA GLU A 155 7.30 11.35 23.97
C GLU A 155 6.10 12.05 23.35
N ALA A 156 5.58 13.07 24.07
CA ALA A 156 4.48 13.88 23.55
C ALA A 156 4.96 14.80 22.44
N PRO A 157 4.14 15.02 21.38
CA PRO A 157 4.52 15.88 20.28
C PRO A 157 4.56 17.33 20.71
N ARG A 158 5.35 18.14 20.01
CA ARG A 158 5.23 19.59 20.07
C ARG A 158 3.86 19.98 19.51
N VAL A 159 3.06 20.70 20.28
CA VAL A 159 1.77 21.24 19.87
C VAL A 159 1.90 22.75 19.71
N VAL A 160 1.56 23.28 18.55
CA VAL A 160 1.62 24.69 18.20
C VAL A 160 0.22 25.19 17.87
N ASP A 161 -0.15 26.34 18.42
CA ASP A 161 -1.36 27.02 18.00
C ASP A 161 -1.07 27.80 16.70
N LEU A 162 -1.76 27.44 15.64
CA LEU A 162 -1.64 28.02 14.30
C LEU A 162 -2.95 28.69 13.86
N THR A 163 -3.85 28.99 14.78
CA THR A 163 -5.14 29.56 14.48
C THR A 163 -5.01 30.90 13.75
N ASN A 164 -4.03 31.73 14.14
CA ASN A 164 -3.74 33.00 13.48
C ASN A 164 -3.18 32.85 12.07
N ASP A 165 -2.57 31.70 11.75
CA ASP A 165 -2.08 31.34 10.42
C ASP A 165 -3.13 30.63 9.56
N GLY A 166 -4.36 30.46 10.09
CA GLY A 166 -5.47 29.83 9.39
C GLY A 166 -5.54 28.30 9.56
N PHE A 167 -4.73 27.72 10.45
CA PHE A 167 -4.71 26.28 10.72
C PHE A 167 -5.17 25.98 12.15
N ALA A 168 -6.45 25.76 12.32
CA ALA A 168 -7.01 25.48 13.64
C ALA A 168 -6.68 24.06 14.10
N LEU A 169 -6.17 23.90 15.34
CA LEU A 169 -6.01 22.59 15.97
C LEU A 169 -7.39 21.98 16.22
N VAL A 170 -7.58 20.73 15.80
CA VAL A 170 -8.83 19.95 16.01
C VAL A 170 -8.67 18.96 17.15
N GLY A 171 -7.46 18.42 17.32
CA GLY A 171 -7.16 17.44 18.35
C GLY A 171 -5.96 16.58 18.01
N GLY A 172 -5.94 15.38 18.60
CA GLY A 172 -4.87 14.41 18.37
C GLY A 172 -5.37 12.98 18.40
N ARG A 173 -4.55 12.09 17.90
CA ARG A 173 -4.72 10.63 17.94
C ARG A 173 -3.38 9.92 18.03
N ILE A 174 -3.39 8.64 18.40
CA ILE A 174 -2.23 7.77 18.34
C ILE A 174 -2.35 6.90 17.09
N ASP A 175 -1.38 7.04 16.20
CA ASP A 175 -1.23 6.18 15.02
C ASP A 175 -0.14 5.12 15.26
N VAL A 176 -0.13 4.06 14.44
CA VAL A 176 0.95 3.07 14.45
C VAL A 176 1.62 3.11 13.09
N ILE A 177 2.86 3.59 13.07
CA ILE A 177 3.69 3.64 11.87
C ILE A 177 4.73 2.53 11.94
N GLY A 178 4.60 1.56 11.03
CA GLY A 178 5.34 0.31 11.13
C GLY A 178 4.89 -0.49 12.36
N ARG A 179 5.71 -0.48 13.42
CA ARG A 179 5.41 -1.14 14.71
C ARG A 179 5.47 -0.19 15.89
N VAL A 180 5.59 1.10 15.64
CA VAL A 180 5.80 2.11 16.67
C VAL A 180 4.55 2.95 16.81
N PRO A 181 3.98 3.08 18.03
CA PRO A 181 2.93 4.04 18.30
C PRO A 181 3.50 5.46 18.28
N VAL A 182 2.88 6.33 17.49
CA VAL A 182 3.35 7.70 17.25
C VAL A 182 2.21 8.69 17.42
N PRO A 183 2.49 9.91 17.92
CA PRO A 183 1.50 10.95 18.01
C PRO A 183 1.19 11.56 16.65
N THR A 184 -0.08 11.79 16.40
CA THR A 184 -0.57 12.53 15.25
C THR A 184 -1.47 13.67 15.71
N LEU A 185 -1.08 14.89 15.40
CA LEU A 185 -1.91 16.09 15.58
C LEU A 185 -2.79 16.28 14.35
N VAL A 186 -4.00 16.74 14.57
CA VAL A 186 -4.94 17.02 13.48
C VAL A 186 -5.26 18.51 13.49
N TYR A 187 -4.93 19.16 12.39
CA TYR A 187 -5.26 20.55 12.11
C TYR A 187 -6.30 20.62 11.02
N ARG A 188 -6.96 21.76 10.90
CA ARG A 188 -7.96 22.03 9.87
C ARG A 188 -7.68 23.36 9.20
N ILE A 189 -7.73 23.35 7.88
CA ILE A 189 -7.80 24.54 7.04
C ILE A 189 -9.08 24.46 6.20
N ARG A 190 -9.97 25.44 6.31
CA ARG A 190 -11.29 25.43 5.65
C ARG A 190 -12.06 24.14 6.02
N GLN A 191 -12.30 23.24 5.05
CA GLN A 191 -12.96 21.94 5.27
C GLN A 191 -11.99 20.76 5.25
N HIS A 192 -10.69 20.99 5.03
CA HIS A 192 -9.68 19.95 4.89
C HIS A 192 -8.96 19.68 6.20
N LEU A 193 -8.66 18.42 6.45
CA LEU A 193 -7.87 17.99 7.60
C LEU A 193 -6.42 17.80 7.20
N ILE A 194 -5.51 18.27 8.04
CA ILE A 194 -4.07 18.05 7.94
C ILE A 194 -3.67 17.16 9.12
N SER A 195 -3.20 15.96 8.84
CA SER A 195 -2.58 15.09 9.85
C SER A 195 -1.09 15.38 9.92
N LEU A 196 -0.59 15.73 11.10
CA LEU A 196 0.82 15.92 11.38
C LEU A 196 1.30 14.81 12.31
N THR A 197 2.00 13.84 11.77
CA THR A 197 2.56 12.70 12.51
C THR A 197 4.01 12.98 12.88
N ALA A 198 4.36 12.81 14.16
CA ALA A 198 5.73 12.93 14.64
C ALA A 198 6.32 11.54 14.87
N VAL A 199 7.40 11.23 14.17
CA VAL A 199 8.11 9.94 14.25
C VAL A 199 9.51 10.19 14.79
N PRO A 200 10.01 9.41 15.77
CA PRO A 200 11.41 9.53 16.21
C PRO A 200 12.36 9.39 15.02
N ALA A 201 13.36 10.26 14.93
CA ALA A 201 14.25 10.30 13.76
C ALA A 201 15.12 9.04 13.62
N SER A 202 15.33 8.27 14.72
CA SER A 202 15.97 6.95 14.69
C SER A 202 15.21 5.94 13.82
N ASP A 203 13.88 6.08 13.72
CA ASP A 203 12.99 5.19 12.97
C ASP A 203 12.62 5.75 11.59
N ALA A 204 12.94 7.02 11.35
CA ALA A 204 12.81 7.67 10.07
C ALA A 204 14.18 7.65 9.37
N ALA A 205 14.36 6.80 8.36
CA ALA A 205 15.52 6.85 7.47
C ALA A 205 15.75 8.31 7.05
N THR A 206 16.98 8.80 7.13
CA THR A 206 17.48 10.17 6.92
C THR A 206 16.62 10.96 5.92
N LEU A 207 15.61 11.65 6.45
CA LEU A 207 14.65 12.36 5.63
C LEU A 207 15.14 13.80 5.44
N GLY A 208 15.70 14.05 4.28
CA GLY A 208 15.62 15.40 3.72
C GLY A 208 14.15 15.80 3.58
N THR A 209 13.85 17.05 3.25
CA THR A 209 12.49 17.48 2.95
C THR A 209 11.93 16.61 1.82
N ALA A 210 11.09 15.63 2.16
CA ALA A 210 10.51 14.70 1.21
C ALA A 210 9.09 15.15 0.89
N ARG A 211 8.85 15.48 -0.38
CA ARG A 211 7.51 15.80 -0.88
C ARG A 211 7.05 14.73 -1.84
N ARG A 212 5.81 14.28 -1.68
CA ARG A 212 5.17 13.34 -2.61
C ARG A 212 3.70 13.70 -2.78
N ALA A 213 3.19 13.51 -3.97
CA ALA A 213 1.75 13.54 -4.26
C ALA A 213 1.31 12.13 -4.66
N ILE A 214 0.35 11.56 -3.94
CA ILE A 214 -0.11 10.19 -4.15
C ILE A 214 -1.64 10.19 -4.03
N ALA A 215 -2.33 9.70 -5.05
CA ALA A 215 -3.79 9.51 -5.05
C ALA A 215 -4.59 10.75 -4.61
N GLY A 216 -4.17 11.95 -5.00
CA GLY A 216 -4.85 13.20 -4.66
C GLY A 216 -4.45 13.80 -3.30
N TYR A 217 -3.58 13.13 -2.55
CA TYR A 217 -3.05 13.64 -1.27
C TYR A 217 -1.61 14.13 -1.44
N ASN A 218 -1.30 15.23 -0.78
CA ASN A 218 0.05 15.75 -0.67
C ASN A 218 0.65 15.32 0.67
N THR A 219 1.89 14.84 0.64
CA THR A 219 2.68 14.51 1.82
C THR A 219 3.94 15.36 1.84
N LEU A 220 4.28 15.88 3.01
CA LEU A 220 5.48 16.68 3.23
C LEU A 220 6.19 16.23 4.51
N GLY A 221 7.43 15.72 4.37
CA GLY A 221 8.26 15.30 5.48
C GLY A 221 9.40 16.28 5.74
N TRP A 222 9.71 16.54 7.01
CA TRP A 222 10.88 17.29 7.44
C TRP A 222 11.37 16.81 8.80
N THR A 223 12.61 17.14 9.16
CA THR A 223 13.16 16.85 10.47
C THR A 223 13.38 18.15 11.24
N ASP A 224 13.01 18.16 12.51
CA ASP A 224 13.24 19.25 13.44
C ASP A 224 13.55 18.67 14.83
N ASN A 225 14.67 19.09 15.44
CA ASN A 225 15.11 18.68 16.77
C ASN A 225 15.09 17.16 17.02
N GLY A 226 15.55 16.36 16.05
CA GLY A 226 15.61 14.89 16.18
C GLY A 226 14.27 14.18 16.00
N VAL A 227 13.22 14.90 15.63
CA VAL A 227 11.89 14.36 15.31
C VAL A 227 11.62 14.55 13.82
N ALA A 228 11.17 13.50 13.16
CA ALA A 228 10.69 13.56 11.79
C ALA A 228 9.19 13.82 11.77
N TYR A 229 8.80 14.94 11.20
CA TYR A 229 7.41 15.34 11.04
C TYR A 229 6.92 15.00 9.64
N TRP A 230 5.71 14.49 9.55
CA TRP A 230 5.02 14.18 8.31
C TRP A 230 3.64 14.81 8.29
N ALA A 231 3.47 15.81 7.42
CA ALA A 231 2.16 16.42 7.16
C ALA A 231 1.51 15.74 5.95
N VAL A 232 0.24 15.37 6.09
CA VAL A 232 -0.56 14.74 5.03
C VAL A 232 -1.91 15.41 4.94
N SER A 233 -2.34 15.76 3.73
CA SER A 233 -3.66 16.33 3.44
C SER A 233 -3.98 16.27 1.95
N ASP A 234 -5.26 16.47 1.61
CA ASP A 234 -5.77 16.68 0.26
C ASP A 234 -5.70 18.16 -0.20
N VAL A 235 -5.16 19.07 0.62
CA VAL A 235 -4.96 20.48 0.25
C VAL A 235 -3.88 20.63 -0.83
N ALA A 236 -3.89 21.77 -1.54
CA ALA A 236 -2.84 22.09 -2.49
C ALA A 236 -1.45 22.12 -1.83
N ALA A 237 -0.41 21.74 -2.58
CA ALA A 237 0.95 21.70 -2.07
C ALA A 237 1.44 23.03 -1.44
N PRO A 238 1.12 24.23 -1.99
CA PRO A 238 1.46 25.50 -1.35
C PRO A 238 0.82 25.70 0.03
N ASP A 239 -0.43 25.25 0.24
CA ASP A 239 -1.10 25.33 1.54
C ASP A 239 -0.40 24.44 2.56
N LEU A 240 0.02 23.24 2.16
CA LEU A 240 0.76 22.31 3.03
C LEU A 240 2.17 22.84 3.36
N ASP A 241 2.82 23.55 2.43
CA ASP A 241 4.09 24.23 2.68
C ASP A 241 3.92 25.40 3.66
N ALA A 242 2.85 26.18 3.51
CA ALA A 242 2.53 27.26 4.44
C ALA A 242 2.30 26.71 5.85
N PHE A 243 1.55 25.61 5.98
CA PHE A 243 1.36 24.91 7.24
C PHE A 243 2.70 24.47 7.87
N ALA A 244 3.54 23.77 7.11
CA ALA A 244 4.83 23.29 7.61
C ALA A 244 5.77 24.45 8.01
N LYS A 245 5.73 25.56 7.28
CA LYS A 245 6.47 26.77 7.62
C LYS A 245 5.95 27.39 8.92
N ALA A 246 4.65 27.58 9.05
CA ALA A 246 4.03 28.12 10.26
C ALA A 246 4.33 27.24 11.48
N PHE A 247 4.23 25.90 11.34
CA PHE A 247 4.54 24.96 12.41
C PHE A 247 6.00 25.02 12.88
N ARG A 248 6.96 25.16 11.94
CA ARG A 248 8.39 25.29 12.29
C ARG A 248 8.71 26.60 13.00
N LEU A 249 8.08 27.70 12.56
CA LEU A 249 8.31 29.03 13.13
C LEU A 249 7.53 29.25 14.44
N GLY A 250 6.44 28.52 14.62
CA GLY A 250 5.63 28.60 15.83
C GLY A 250 6.46 28.23 17.06
N THR A 251 6.49 29.13 18.05
CA THR A 251 7.18 28.89 19.30
C THR A 251 6.37 27.90 20.15
N PRO A 252 6.95 26.80 20.61
CA PRO A 252 6.34 26.08 21.72
C PRO A 252 6.45 26.99 22.93
N GLU A 253 5.36 27.55 23.36
CA GLU A 253 5.36 28.22 24.66
C GLU A 253 5.54 27.18 25.77
N PRO A 254 6.31 27.49 26.81
CA PRO A 254 6.74 26.56 27.84
C PRO A 254 5.59 25.87 28.59
#